data_5e0b0b0e92304da5a5f54100677bff7f
#
_entry.id   5e0b0b0e92304da5a5f54100677bff7f
#
_cell.length_a   1.000
_cell.length_b   1.000
_cell.length_c   1.000
_cell.angle_alpha   90.00
_cell.angle_beta   90.00
_cell.angle_gamma   90.00
#
_symmetry.space_group_name_H-M   'P 1'
#
loop_
_entity.id
_entity.type
_entity.pdbx_description
1 polymer ?
#
loop_
_entity_poly.entity_id
_entity_poly.type
_entity_poly.pdbx_seq_one_letter_code
_entity_poly.pdbx_strand_id
1 'polypeptide(L)'
;DVDEVDRRGVHRANITALRRAVLRLSLDPGYVLTDGYSVDGLAAPSLAVWKGDRVAACVAAASVLAKVTRDRWMIAADADHPEYGFAIHKGYITARHRDALVEHGPSVLHRRSFKNVAELLDPPVTSNS
;
A
#
# COMPACT_ATOMS: atom_id res chain seq x y z
N ASP A 1 -4.36 -7.13 1.49
CA ASP A 1 -3.26 -7.90 2.06
C ASP A 1 -2.12 -8.05 1.06
N VAL A 2 -0.97 -8.58 1.50
CA VAL A 2 0.24 -8.75 0.70
C VAL A 2 0.00 -9.72 -0.46
N ASP A 3 -0.64 -10.85 -0.20
CA ASP A 3 -0.93 -11.87 -1.21
C ASP A 3 -1.85 -11.34 -2.33
N GLU A 4 -2.78 -10.47 -2.00
CA GLU A 4 -3.65 -9.86 -3.02
C GLU A 4 -2.83 -8.94 -3.94
N VAL A 5 -1.89 -8.16 -3.37
CA VAL A 5 -1.00 -7.29 -4.15
C VAL A 5 -0.08 -8.13 -5.04
N ASP A 6 0.50 -9.19 -4.51
CA ASP A 6 1.41 -10.07 -5.28
C ASP A 6 0.69 -10.79 -6.42
N ARG A 7 -0.55 -11.27 -6.20
CA ARG A 7 -1.32 -11.95 -7.25
C ARG A 7 -1.93 -11.03 -8.30
N ARG A 8 -2.40 -9.84 -7.91
CA ARG A 8 -3.18 -8.95 -8.80
C ARG A 8 -2.39 -7.76 -9.32
N GLY A 9 -1.24 -7.49 -8.74
CA GLY A 9 -0.47 -6.27 -8.95
C GLY A 9 -1.03 -5.07 -8.16
N VAL A 10 -0.17 -4.09 -7.90
CA VAL A 10 -0.47 -2.91 -7.07
C VAL A 10 -1.68 -2.13 -7.60
N HIS A 11 -1.77 -1.92 -8.91
CA HIS A 11 -2.83 -1.12 -9.50
C HIS A 11 -4.22 -1.72 -9.25
N ARG A 12 -4.41 -3.01 -9.56
CA ARG A 12 -5.70 -3.69 -9.34
C ARG A 12 -6.04 -3.82 -7.85
N ALA A 13 -5.06 -4.08 -7.01
CA ALA A 13 -5.24 -4.13 -5.56
C ALA A 13 -5.68 -2.77 -5.01
N ASN A 14 -5.11 -1.67 -5.51
CA ASN A 14 -5.48 -0.31 -5.12
C ASN A 14 -6.93 0.02 -5.50
N ILE A 15 -7.34 -0.22 -6.75
CA ILE A 15 -8.74 -0.02 -7.18
C ILE A 15 -9.72 -0.86 -6.36
N THR A 16 -9.36 -2.12 -6.09
CA THR A 16 -10.17 -3.00 -5.23
C THR A 16 -10.28 -2.45 -3.82
N ALA A 17 -9.20 -1.90 -3.25
CA ALA A 17 -9.20 -1.30 -1.92
C ALA A 17 -10.09 -0.04 -1.86
N LEU A 18 -10.01 0.84 -2.86
CA LEU A 18 -10.89 2.02 -2.98
C LEU A 18 -12.36 1.61 -3.04
N ARG A 19 -12.70 0.63 -3.89
CA ARG A 19 -14.06 0.11 -3.99
C ARG A 19 -14.56 -0.46 -2.67
N ARG A 20 -13.76 -1.29 -1.99
CA ARG A 20 -14.08 -1.85 -0.68
C ARG A 20 -14.28 -0.78 0.39
N ALA A 21 -13.50 0.30 0.35
CA ALA A 21 -13.64 1.41 1.28
C ALA A 21 -15.01 2.08 1.13
N VAL A 22 -15.45 2.35 -0.10
CA VAL A 22 -16.78 2.91 -0.36
C VAL A 22 -17.89 1.96 0.08
N LEU A 23 -17.80 0.67 -0.27
CA LEU A 23 -18.81 -0.34 0.08
C LEU A 23 -18.95 -0.62 1.59
N ARG A 24 -17.95 -0.21 2.39
CA ARG A 24 -17.97 -0.35 3.86
C ARG A 24 -18.46 0.89 4.60
N LEU A 25 -18.82 1.94 3.90
CA LEU A 25 -19.44 3.11 4.53
C LEU A 25 -20.79 2.72 5.15
N SER A 26 -21.09 3.28 6.31
CA SER A 26 -22.37 3.07 6.99
C SER A 26 -23.52 3.91 6.41
N LEU A 27 -23.22 4.72 5.40
CA LEU A 27 -24.17 5.58 4.67
C LEU A 27 -23.92 5.45 3.18
N ASP A 28 -24.93 5.68 2.37
CA ASP A 28 -24.83 5.72 0.91
C ASP A 28 -24.33 7.09 0.46
N PRO A 29 -23.13 7.16 -0.16
CA PRO A 29 -22.61 8.43 -0.66
C PRO A 29 -23.42 8.90 -1.87
N GLY A 30 -23.77 10.18 -1.93
CA GLY A 30 -24.40 10.77 -3.11
C GLY A 30 -23.44 10.95 -4.29
N TYR A 31 -22.14 11.06 -4.03
CA TYR A 31 -21.06 11.17 -5.02
C TYR A 31 -19.74 10.70 -4.45
N VAL A 32 -18.88 10.10 -5.28
CA VAL A 32 -17.56 9.60 -4.87
C VAL A 32 -16.44 10.29 -5.67
N LEU A 33 -15.50 10.91 -4.95
CA LEU A 33 -14.28 11.42 -5.55
C LEU A 33 -13.12 10.47 -5.20
N THR A 34 -12.30 10.13 -6.20
CA THR A 34 -11.11 9.30 -6.02
C THR A 34 -9.86 10.01 -6.50
N ASP A 35 -8.71 9.73 -5.89
CA ASP A 35 -7.44 10.34 -6.28
C ASP A 35 -6.83 9.57 -7.46
N GLY A 36 -6.91 10.16 -8.64
CA GLY A 36 -6.19 9.74 -9.84
C GLY A 36 -6.70 8.46 -10.54
N TYR A 37 -7.59 7.67 -9.93
CA TYR A 37 -8.05 6.40 -10.49
C TYR A 37 -9.56 6.31 -10.56
N SER A 38 -10.09 5.90 -11.70
CA SER A 38 -11.50 5.53 -11.83
C SER A 38 -11.78 4.20 -11.12
N VAL A 39 -12.92 4.14 -10.44
CA VAL A 39 -13.37 2.93 -9.73
C VAL A 39 -14.73 2.54 -10.27
N ASP A 40 -14.78 1.48 -11.06
CA ASP A 40 -16.00 0.97 -11.65
C ASP A 40 -16.86 0.20 -10.66
N GLY A 41 -18.19 0.15 -10.94
CA GLY A 41 -19.16 -0.65 -10.20
C GLY A 41 -19.46 -0.09 -8.80
N LEU A 42 -19.37 1.23 -8.62
CA LEU A 42 -19.97 1.96 -7.50
C LEU A 42 -21.45 2.25 -7.80
N ALA A 43 -22.28 2.23 -6.76
CA ALA A 43 -23.69 2.60 -6.88
C ALA A 43 -23.87 4.12 -7.09
N ALA A 44 -23.02 4.92 -6.47
CA ALA A 44 -23.02 6.36 -6.60
C ALA A 44 -22.21 6.82 -7.84
N PRO A 45 -22.58 7.96 -8.45
CA PRO A 45 -21.74 8.61 -9.45
C PRO A 45 -20.34 8.88 -8.89
N SER A 46 -19.31 8.72 -9.73
CA SER A 46 -17.93 8.89 -9.28
C SER A 46 -17.07 9.63 -10.29
N LEU A 47 -16.03 10.31 -9.80
CA LEU A 47 -15.06 11.03 -10.62
C LEU A 47 -13.65 10.79 -10.08
N ALA A 48 -12.74 10.40 -10.97
CA ALA A 48 -11.31 10.38 -10.70
C ALA A 48 -10.74 11.79 -10.86
N VAL A 49 -10.15 12.33 -9.80
CA VAL A 49 -9.57 13.68 -9.80
C VAL A 49 -8.05 13.56 -9.77
N TRP A 50 -7.40 14.06 -10.80
CA TRP A 50 -5.94 14.09 -10.85
C TRP A 50 -5.37 14.97 -9.72
N LYS A 51 -4.46 14.40 -8.90
CA LYS A 51 -3.95 15.04 -7.68
C LYS A 51 -5.09 15.52 -6.78
N GLY A 52 -6.09 14.66 -6.58
CA GLY A 52 -7.30 14.95 -5.85
C GLY A 52 -7.04 15.45 -4.43
N ASP A 53 -5.99 14.94 -3.79
CA ASP A 53 -5.52 15.37 -2.47
C ASP A 53 -5.12 16.86 -2.40
N ARG A 54 -4.80 17.48 -3.55
CA ARG A 54 -4.41 18.89 -3.64
C ARG A 54 -5.55 19.83 -4.05
N VAL A 55 -6.60 19.29 -4.65
CA VAL A 55 -7.67 20.11 -5.25
C VAL A 55 -9.04 19.88 -4.62
N ALA A 56 -9.22 18.82 -3.84
CA ALA A 56 -10.48 18.46 -3.19
C ALA A 56 -10.25 18.17 -1.70
N ALA A 57 -10.79 18.99 -0.82
CA ALA A 57 -10.59 18.88 0.63
C ALA A 57 -11.03 17.52 1.20
N CYS A 58 -12.11 16.91 0.67
CA CYS A 58 -12.56 15.60 1.09
C CYS A 58 -11.57 14.48 0.71
N VAL A 59 -10.93 14.57 -0.48
CA VAL A 59 -9.89 13.63 -0.90
C VAL A 59 -8.64 13.80 -0.05
N ALA A 60 -8.24 15.06 0.24
CA ALA A 60 -7.13 15.34 1.15
C ALA A 60 -7.37 14.75 2.55
N ALA A 61 -8.56 14.96 3.11
CA ALA A 61 -8.94 14.39 4.41
C ALA A 61 -8.90 12.85 4.40
N ALA A 62 -9.45 12.22 3.38
CA ALA A 62 -9.43 10.77 3.21
C ALA A 62 -7.99 10.23 3.11
N SER A 63 -7.11 10.92 2.37
CA SER A 63 -5.69 10.57 2.23
C SER A 63 -4.95 10.61 3.57
N VAL A 64 -5.22 11.62 4.41
CA VAL A 64 -4.65 11.73 5.76
C VAL A 64 -5.13 10.58 6.63
N LEU A 65 -6.42 10.27 6.62
CA LEU A 65 -6.99 9.14 7.38
C LEU A 65 -6.36 7.81 6.97
N ALA A 66 -6.26 7.56 5.68
CA ALA A 66 -5.63 6.35 5.14
C ALA A 66 -4.17 6.24 5.56
N LYS A 67 -3.40 7.32 5.43
CA LYS A 67 -1.98 7.37 5.83
C LYS A 67 -1.80 7.11 7.32
N VAL A 68 -2.55 7.81 8.18
CA VAL A 68 -2.44 7.65 9.63
C VAL A 68 -2.83 6.24 10.07
N THR A 69 -3.88 5.67 9.48
CA THR A 69 -4.31 4.29 9.75
C THR A 69 -3.21 3.30 9.37
N ARG A 70 -2.61 3.45 8.20
CA ARG A 70 -1.50 2.62 7.75
C ARG A 70 -0.27 2.76 8.65
N ASP A 71 0.10 3.99 9.02
CA ASP A 71 1.24 4.24 9.89
C ASP A 71 1.06 3.58 11.26
N ARG A 72 -0.14 3.66 11.84
CA ARG A 72 -0.49 2.98 13.11
C ARG A 72 -0.37 1.47 12.98
N TRP A 73 -0.86 0.92 11.87
CA TRP A 73 -0.73 -0.52 11.61
C TRP A 73 0.73 -0.96 11.51
N MET A 74 1.59 -0.17 10.83
CA MET A 74 3.03 -0.46 10.74
C MET A 74 3.75 -0.34 12.08
N ILE A 75 3.33 0.59 12.96
CA ILE A 75 3.86 0.69 14.32
C ILE A 75 3.46 -0.55 15.13
N ALA A 76 2.23 -1.03 15.01
CA ALA A 76 1.80 -2.24 15.69
C ALA A 76 2.55 -3.48 15.17
N ALA A 77 2.74 -3.58 13.86
CA ALA A 77 3.49 -4.67 13.24
C ALA A 77 4.97 -4.73 13.66
N ASP A 78 5.54 -3.61 14.07
CA ASP A 78 6.92 -3.55 14.60
C ASP A 78 7.10 -4.35 15.90
N ALA A 79 6.02 -4.50 16.69
CA ALA A 79 6.08 -5.31 17.91
C ALA A 79 6.25 -6.82 17.63
N ASP A 80 5.70 -7.28 16.50
CA ASP A 80 5.81 -8.69 16.06
C ASP A 80 7.07 -8.92 15.20
N HIS A 81 7.62 -7.85 14.62
CA HIS A 81 8.76 -7.88 13.69
C HIS A 81 9.77 -6.76 13.97
N PRO A 82 10.36 -6.68 15.19
CA PRO A 82 11.21 -5.58 15.61
C PRO A 82 12.51 -5.45 14.79
N GLU A 83 12.96 -6.56 14.18
CA GLU A 83 14.17 -6.63 13.36
C GLU A 83 14.11 -5.73 12.13
N TYR A 84 12.92 -5.43 11.59
CA TYR A 84 12.78 -4.58 10.40
C TYR A 84 12.71 -3.08 10.72
N GLY A 85 12.25 -2.68 11.91
CA GLY A 85 12.10 -1.28 12.31
C GLY A 85 10.94 -0.57 11.61
N PHE A 86 9.82 -1.26 11.42
CA PHE A 86 8.61 -0.73 10.78
C PHE A 86 8.03 0.50 11.49
N ALA A 87 8.21 0.62 12.81
CA ALA A 87 7.81 1.79 13.58
C ALA A 87 8.55 3.08 13.16
N ILE A 88 9.72 2.97 12.54
CA ILE A 88 10.52 4.11 12.10
C ILE A 88 10.15 4.51 10.67
N HIS A 89 10.31 3.61 9.73
CA HIS A 89 10.18 3.92 8.30
C HIS A 89 8.82 3.56 7.68
N LYS A 90 7.88 2.99 8.46
CA LYS A 90 6.50 2.63 8.01
C LYS A 90 6.46 1.78 6.73
N GLY A 91 7.48 0.94 6.52
CA GLY A 91 7.61 0.11 5.32
C GLY A 91 8.13 0.85 4.07
N TYR A 92 8.55 2.12 4.20
CA TYR A 92 9.25 2.80 3.10
C TYR A 92 10.66 2.23 2.91
N ILE A 93 11.16 2.29 1.68
CA ILE A 93 12.49 1.80 1.32
C ILE A 93 13.53 2.81 1.81
N THR A 94 14.09 2.55 2.99
CA THR A 94 15.22 3.27 3.58
C THR A 94 16.45 2.37 3.57
N ALA A 95 17.65 2.92 3.82
CA ALA A 95 18.86 2.12 3.99
C ALA A 95 18.65 1.06 5.08
N ARG A 96 18.19 1.47 6.26
CA ARG A 96 17.89 0.56 7.37
C ARG A 96 16.95 -0.58 7.00
N HIS A 97 15.88 -0.30 6.24
CA HIS A 97 14.93 -1.33 5.81
C HIS A 97 15.56 -2.32 4.83
N ARG A 98 16.43 -1.83 3.92
CA ARG A 98 17.18 -2.70 3.00
C ARG A 98 18.18 -3.58 3.74
N ASP A 99 18.91 -3.00 4.70
CA ASP A 99 19.89 -3.74 5.50
C ASP A 99 19.20 -4.85 6.30
N ALA A 100 18.07 -4.55 6.95
CA ALA A 100 17.26 -5.54 7.64
C ALA A 100 16.73 -6.64 6.72
N LEU A 101 16.30 -6.30 5.49
CA LEU A 101 15.87 -7.30 4.50
C LEU A 101 17.02 -8.20 4.05
N VAL A 102 18.23 -7.68 3.93
CA VAL A 102 19.42 -8.49 3.58
C VAL A 102 19.80 -9.42 4.74
N GLU A 103 19.71 -8.94 5.97
CA GLU A 103 20.12 -9.68 7.17
C GLU A 103 19.10 -10.76 7.56
N HIS A 104 17.80 -10.44 7.54
CA HIS A 104 16.73 -11.31 8.07
C HIS A 104 15.86 -11.93 6.98
N GLY A 105 16.03 -11.54 5.71
CA GLY A 105 15.15 -11.94 4.63
C GLY A 105 13.80 -11.22 4.68
N PRO A 106 12.89 -11.50 3.73
CA PRO A 106 11.55 -10.90 3.74
C PRO A 106 10.59 -11.65 4.67
N SER A 107 9.87 -10.91 5.52
CA SER A 107 8.77 -11.42 6.34
C SER A 107 7.49 -11.62 5.52
N VAL A 108 6.45 -12.16 6.18
CA VAL A 108 5.09 -12.31 5.61
C VAL A 108 4.41 -10.99 5.26
N LEU A 109 4.92 -9.87 5.76
CA LEU A 109 4.42 -8.52 5.49
C LEU A 109 5.04 -7.89 4.24
N HIS A 110 6.06 -8.51 3.65
CA HIS A 110 6.74 -7.99 2.47
C HIS A 110 6.08 -8.50 1.19
N ARG A 111 5.87 -7.58 0.26
CA ARG A 111 5.33 -7.89 -1.08
C ARG A 111 6.42 -8.51 -1.93
N ARG A 112 6.32 -9.80 -2.19
CA ARG A 112 7.32 -10.59 -2.92
C ARG A 112 7.51 -10.15 -4.37
N SER A 113 6.47 -9.60 -4.98
CA SER A 113 6.51 -9.06 -6.34
C SER A 113 7.27 -7.72 -6.46
N PHE A 114 7.62 -7.08 -5.34
CA PHE A 114 8.39 -5.84 -5.39
C PHE A 114 9.87 -6.12 -5.66
N LYS A 115 10.45 -5.36 -6.61
CA LYS A 115 11.79 -5.58 -7.12
C LYS A 115 12.85 -5.80 -6.02
N ASN A 116 12.87 -4.93 -5.02
CA ASN A 116 13.82 -5.01 -3.90
C ASN A 116 13.62 -6.24 -3.00
N VAL A 117 12.47 -6.88 -3.01
CA VAL A 117 12.20 -8.13 -2.29
C VAL A 117 12.43 -9.33 -3.22
N ALA A 118 11.97 -9.24 -4.47
CA ALA A 118 12.16 -10.29 -5.47
C ALA A 118 13.65 -10.58 -5.72
N GLU A 119 14.49 -9.55 -5.79
CA GLU A 119 15.95 -9.69 -5.97
C GLU A 119 16.65 -10.42 -4.81
N LEU A 120 16.08 -10.38 -3.61
CA LEU A 120 16.60 -11.14 -2.46
C LEU A 120 16.13 -12.60 -2.45
N LEU A 121 14.96 -12.87 -3.03
CA LEU A 121 14.41 -14.22 -3.14
C LEU A 121 15.02 -15.01 -4.31
N ASP A 122 15.29 -14.31 -5.42
CA ASP A 122 15.93 -14.84 -6.62
C ASP A 122 17.09 -13.91 -7.04
N PRO A 123 18.25 -14.01 -6.40
CA PRO A 123 19.40 -13.18 -6.77
C PRO A 123 19.80 -13.47 -8.23
N PRO A 124 20.07 -12.44 -9.05
CA PRO A 124 20.48 -12.63 -10.42
C PRO A 124 21.71 -13.52 -10.45
N VAL A 125 21.67 -14.58 -11.27
CA VAL A 125 22.81 -15.46 -11.48
C VAL A 125 23.95 -14.60 -12.04
N THR A 126 24.93 -14.30 -11.19
CA THR A 126 26.18 -13.67 -11.64
C THR A 126 26.89 -14.67 -12.54
N SER A 127 26.72 -14.54 -13.86
CA SER A 127 27.57 -15.21 -14.82
C SER A 127 29.00 -14.64 -14.68
N ASN A 128 29.81 -15.29 -13.87
CA ASN A 128 31.26 -15.10 -13.91
C ASN A 128 31.74 -15.63 -15.28
N SER A 129 32.05 -14.70 -16.16
CA SER A 129 32.84 -14.94 -17.36
C SER A 129 34.28 -14.54 -17.10
#